data_cbd7fb71ed43326308ff0e3eb8827781
#
_entry.id   cbd7fb71ed43326308ff0e3eb8827781
#
_cell.length_a   1.000
_cell.length_b   1.000
_cell.length_c   1.000
_cell.angle_alpha   90.00
_cell.angle_beta   90.00
_cell.angle_gamma   90.00
#
_symmetry.space_group_name_H-M   'P 1'
#
loop_
_entity.id
_entity.type
_entity.pdbx_description
1 polymer ?
#
loop_
_entity_poly.entity_id
_entity_poly.type
_entity_poly.pdbx_seq_one_letter_code
_entity_poly.pdbx_strand_id
1 'polypeptide(L)'
;MTIIAIFTGEGFTKDMYETLRQEVGWEAEPIDGWISHAVGFDESGDLHMVNIWESTEKMQEGFVSRLMPVMQKIGIPPPRAEIVPAHNVNVFTTAG
;
A
#
# COMPACT_ATOMS: atom_id res chain seq x y z
N MET A 1 7.13 -9.00 13.85
CA MET A 1 5.93 -9.82 13.52
C MET A 1 5.36 -9.35 12.20
N THR A 2 5.22 -10.24 11.26
CA THR A 2 4.63 -9.94 9.95
C THR A 2 3.17 -9.54 10.11
N ILE A 3 2.75 -8.52 9.39
CA ILE A 3 1.39 -7.99 9.48
C ILE A 3 0.75 -7.92 8.09
N ILE A 4 -0.58 -7.94 8.09
CA ILE A 4 -1.39 -7.66 6.92
C ILE A 4 -2.07 -6.32 7.15
N ALA A 5 -1.90 -5.40 6.20
CA ALA A 5 -2.54 -4.09 6.25
C ALA A 5 -3.58 -4.02 5.12
N ILE A 6 -4.82 -3.77 5.49
CA ILE A 6 -5.95 -3.71 4.56
C ILE A 6 -6.46 -2.28 4.53
N PHE A 7 -6.49 -1.68 3.34
CA PHE A 7 -6.90 -0.29 3.17
C PHE A 7 -8.12 -0.20 2.27
N THR A 8 -9.04 0.67 2.65
CA THR A 8 -10.19 1.04 1.82
C THR A 8 -10.19 2.56 1.69
N GLY A 9 -10.17 3.05 0.46
CA GLY A 9 -10.04 4.48 0.20
C GLY A 9 -11.21 5.03 -0.58
N GLU A 10 -12.15 5.70 0.11
CA GLU A 10 -13.20 6.46 -0.54
C GLU A 10 -12.61 7.76 -1.09
N GLY A 11 -12.82 8.03 -2.36
CA GLY A 11 -12.23 9.20 -3.00
C GLY A 11 -10.75 9.07 -3.36
N PHE A 12 -10.15 7.94 -3.07
CA PHE A 12 -8.79 7.63 -3.49
C PHE A 12 -8.89 6.97 -4.87
N THR A 13 -8.71 7.76 -5.91
CA THR A 13 -8.99 7.34 -7.28
C THR A 13 -7.83 6.57 -7.91
N LYS A 14 -8.13 5.88 -9.00
CA LYS A 14 -7.11 5.18 -9.78
C LYS A 14 -6.01 6.12 -10.26
N ASP A 15 -6.38 7.32 -10.71
CA ASP A 15 -5.41 8.30 -11.18
C ASP A 15 -4.48 8.77 -10.05
N MET A 16 -5.02 8.98 -8.86
CA MET A 16 -4.23 9.31 -7.69
C MET A 16 -3.26 8.18 -7.34
N TYR A 17 -3.72 6.95 -7.41
CA TYR A 17 -2.88 5.80 -7.15
C TYR A 17 -1.73 5.71 -8.15
N GLU A 18 -2.00 5.89 -9.44
CA GLU A 18 -0.96 5.81 -10.46
C GLU A 18 0.06 6.94 -10.31
N THR A 19 -0.38 8.13 -9.94
CA THR A 19 0.54 9.24 -9.66
C THR A 19 1.42 8.93 -8.45
N LEU A 20 0.82 8.40 -7.38
CA LEU A 20 1.55 8.00 -6.19
C LEU A 20 2.59 6.92 -6.52
N ARG A 21 2.18 5.91 -7.25
CA ARG A 21 3.03 4.81 -7.67
C ARG A 21 4.26 5.30 -8.44
N GLN A 22 4.06 6.20 -9.38
CA GLN A 22 5.14 6.75 -10.20
C GLN A 22 6.06 7.66 -9.40
N GLU A 23 5.52 8.54 -8.58
CA GLU A 23 6.34 9.49 -7.81
C GLU A 23 7.12 8.83 -6.69
N VAL A 24 6.55 7.86 -6.00
CA VAL A 24 7.27 7.10 -4.98
C VAL A 24 8.26 6.13 -5.62
N GLY A 25 7.87 5.49 -6.71
CA GLY A 25 8.74 4.60 -7.49
C GLY A 25 9.10 3.31 -6.77
N TRP A 26 8.17 2.72 -6.03
CA TRP A 26 8.46 1.51 -5.23
C TRP A 26 8.81 0.28 -6.06
N GLU A 27 8.45 0.24 -7.34
CA GLU A 27 8.86 -0.87 -8.21
C GLU A 27 10.34 -0.82 -8.55
N ALA A 28 10.89 0.39 -8.70
CA ALA A 28 12.31 0.58 -8.96
C ALA A 28 13.13 0.62 -7.67
N GLU A 29 12.56 1.23 -6.63
CA GLU A 29 13.20 1.36 -5.32
C GLU A 29 12.24 0.86 -4.24
N PRO A 30 12.21 -0.46 -3.98
CA PRO A 30 11.28 -1.04 -3.01
C PRO A 30 11.46 -0.43 -1.62
N ILE A 31 10.33 -0.32 -0.91
CA ILE A 31 10.32 0.18 0.46
C ILE A 31 10.75 -0.95 1.39
N ASP A 32 11.70 -0.67 2.27
CA ASP A 32 12.21 -1.66 3.22
C ASP A 32 11.08 -2.24 4.08
N GLY A 33 11.05 -3.57 4.15
CA GLY A 33 10.06 -4.30 4.93
C GLY A 33 8.74 -4.57 4.22
N TRP A 34 8.54 -4.07 3.01
CA TRP A 34 7.32 -4.30 2.23
C TRP A 34 7.44 -5.61 1.46
N ILE A 35 6.62 -6.59 1.82
CA ILE A 35 6.72 -7.95 1.27
C ILE A 35 5.82 -8.13 0.05
N SER A 36 4.59 -7.63 0.13
CA SER A 36 3.59 -7.86 -0.92
C SER A 36 2.62 -6.69 -1.00
N HIS A 37 2.11 -6.43 -2.19
CA HIS A 37 1.20 -5.32 -2.46
C HIS A 37 0.24 -5.71 -3.58
N ALA A 38 -1.05 -5.52 -3.32
CA ALA A 38 -2.09 -5.70 -4.31
C ALA A 38 -3.11 -4.58 -4.17
N VAL A 39 -3.58 -4.05 -5.29
CA VAL A 39 -4.57 -2.99 -5.30
C VAL A 39 -5.62 -3.25 -6.37
N GLY A 40 -6.85 -2.90 -6.06
CA GLY A 40 -7.95 -2.93 -6.99
C GLY A 40 -8.89 -1.78 -6.72
N PHE A 41 -9.84 -1.58 -7.62
CA PHE A 41 -10.86 -0.54 -7.50
C PHE A 41 -12.22 -1.19 -7.74
N ASP A 42 -13.18 -0.86 -6.88
CA ASP A 42 -14.53 -1.42 -7.02
C ASP A 42 -15.34 -0.63 -8.07
N GLU A 43 -16.62 -1.02 -8.24
CA GLU A 43 -17.49 -0.39 -9.24
C GLU A 43 -17.69 1.11 -8.99
N SER A 44 -17.58 1.55 -7.73
CA SER A 44 -17.67 2.97 -7.38
C SER A 44 -16.38 3.72 -7.62
N GLY A 45 -15.31 3.01 -7.97
CA GLY A 45 -13.98 3.61 -8.15
C GLY A 45 -13.20 3.77 -6.85
N ASP A 46 -13.66 3.15 -5.76
CA ASP A 46 -12.98 3.21 -4.48
C ASP A 46 -11.86 2.18 -4.40
N LEU A 47 -10.75 2.60 -3.80
CA LEU A 47 -9.56 1.76 -3.68
C LEU A 47 -9.73 0.67 -2.62
N HIS A 48 -9.26 -0.53 -2.99
CA HIS A 48 -9.09 -1.65 -2.05
C HIS A 48 -7.65 -2.13 -2.19
N MET A 49 -6.89 -2.13 -1.10
CA MET A 49 -5.48 -2.43 -1.14
C MET A 49 -5.11 -3.36 0.01
N VAL A 50 -4.28 -4.35 -0.28
CA VAL A 50 -3.76 -5.27 0.72
C VAL A 50 -2.25 -5.29 0.65
N ASN A 51 -1.61 -5.04 1.77
CA ASN A 51 -0.16 -5.05 1.87
C ASN A 51 0.28 -6.03 2.95
N ILE A 52 1.42 -6.64 2.72
CA ILE A 52 2.08 -7.46 3.74
C ILE A 52 3.41 -6.80 4.06
N TRP A 53 3.68 -6.61 5.36
CA TRP A 53 4.89 -5.96 5.85
C TRP A 53 5.57 -6.84 6.89
N GLU A 54 6.89 -6.72 7.00
CA GLU A 54 7.67 -7.45 8.02
C GLU A 54 7.22 -7.11 9.43
N SER A 55 6.83 -5.87 9.68
CA SER A 55 6.41 -5.40 10.99
C SER A 55 5.62 -4.11 10.86
N THR A 56 4.89 -3.74 11.92
CA THR A 56 4.22 -2.46 12.01
C THR A 56 5.20 -1.30 11.95
N GLU A 57 6.37 -1.45 12.57
CA GLU A 57 7.40 -0.41 12.55
C GLU A 57 7.91 -0.13 11.15
N LYS A 58 8.19 -1.19 10.38
CA LYS A 58 8.63 -1.04 8.99
C LYS A 58 7.55 -0.37 8.13
N MET A 59 6.30 -0.74 8.33
CA MET A 59 5.18 -0.11 7.63
C MET A 59 5.11 1.37 7.94
N GLN A 60 5.19 1.75 9.22
CA GLN A 60 5.12 3.15 9.62
C GLN A 60 6.30 3.95 9.10
N GLU A 61 7.50 3.42 9.18
CA GLU A 61 8.71 4.08 8.64
C GLU A 61 8.58 4.31 7.15
N GLY A 62 8.17 3.30 6.40
CA GLY A 62 8.00 3.40 4.95
C GLY A 62 6.91 4.39 4.57
N PHE A 63 5.80 4.36 5.30
CA PHE A 63 4.69 5.27 5.07
C PHE A 63 5.12 6.72 5.31
N VAL A 64 5.73 7.00 6.46
CA VAL A 64 6.10 8.36 6.84
C VAL A 64 7.19 8.92 5.94
N SER A 65 8.18 8.09 5.57
CA SER A 65 9.33 8.59 4.80
C SER A 65 9.08 8.66 3.30
N ARG A 66 8.28 7.74 2.74
CA ARG A 66 8.16 7.60 1.30
C ARG A 66 6.76 7.86 0.75
N LEU A 67 5.71 7.50 1.47
CA LEU A 67 4.34 7.61 0.97
C LEU A 67 3.66 8.91 1.39
N MET A 68 3.70 9.25 2.66
CA MET A 68 2.95 10.39 3.20
C MET A 68 3.30 11.72 2.50
N PRO A 69 4.58 12.06 2.27
CA PRO A 69 4.87 13.34 1.61
C PRO A 69 4.25 13.48 0.23
N VAL A 70 4.24 12.39 -0.54
CA VAL A 70 3.65 12.38 -1.87
C VAL A 70 2.13 12.40 -1.79
N MET A 71 1.54 11.65 -0.87
CA MET A 71 0.09 11.64 -0.67
C MET A 71 -0.43 13.03 -0.31
N GLN A 72 0.27 13.73 0.56
CA GLN A 72 -0.09 15.10 0.94
C GLN A 72 0.03 16.06 -0.24
N LYS A 73 1.08 15.93 -1.03
CA LYS A 73 1.31 16.76 -2.21
C LYS A 73 0.20 16.60 -3.25
N ILE A 74 -0.24 15.37 -3.47
CA ILE A 74 -1.29 15.07 -4.44
C ILE A 74 -2.68 15.41 -3.90
N GLY A 75 -2.84 15.42 -2.58
CA GLY A 75 -4.14 15.62 -1.94
C GLY A 75 -4.97 14.36 -1.83
N ILE A 76 -4.30 13.23 -1.63
CA ILE A 76 -4.98 11.94 -1.48
C ILE A 76 -5.67 11.88 -0.12
N PRO A 77 -6.98 11.58 -0.07
CA PRO A 77 -7.67 11.42 1.21
C PRO A 77 -7.13 10.18 1.94
N PRO A 78 -6.92 10.27 3.26
CA PRO A 78 -6.39 9.13 4.02
C PRO A 78 -7.35 7.95 3.94
N PRO A 79 -6.86 6.75 3.55
CA PRO A 79 -7.70 5.57 3.50
C PRO A 79 -7.96 5.03 4.91
N ARG A 80 -9.04 4.26 5.05
CA ARG A 80 -9.29 3.50 6.27
C ARG A 80 -8.34 2.32 6.28
N ALA A 81 -7.75 2.04 7.44
CA ALA A 81 -6.76 0.97 7.59
C ALA A 81 -7.21 -0.04 8.65
N GLU A 82 -7.05 -1.31 8.32
CA GLU A 82 -7.19 -2.41 9.26
C GLU A 82 -5.88 -3.19 9.25
N ILE A 83 -5.28 -3.36 10.42
CA ILE A 83 -3.98 -4.05 10.52
C ILE A 83 -4.16 -5.25 11.44
N VAL A 84 -3.79 -6.43 10.92
CA VAL A 84 -3.87 -7.68 11.68
C VAL A 84 -2.55 -8.43 11.59
N PRO A 85 -2.19 -9.21 12.64
CA PRO A 85 -1.02 -10.09 12.56
C PRO A 85 -1.22 -11.15 11.47
N ALA A 86 -0.19 -11.41 10.70
CA ALA A 86 -0.24 -12.49 9.72
C ALA A 86 -0.05 -13.83 10.42
N HIS A 87 -0.93 -14.78 10.12
CA HIS A 87 -0.80 -16.14 10.62
C HIS A 87 0.02 -17.01 9.65
N ASN A 88 -0.21 -16.83 8.36
CA ASN A 88 0.50 -17.58 7.33
C ASN A 88 0.67 -16.69 6.10
N VAL A 89 1.86 -16.68 5.51
CA VAL A 89 2.16 -15.91 4.31
C VAL A 89 2.83 -16.82 3.30
N ASN A 90 2.27 -16.89 2.10
CA ASN A 90 2.89 -17.54 0.95
C ASN A 90 2.89 -16.55 -0.20
N VAL A 91 4.04 -16.39 -0.84
CA VAL A 91 4.15 -15.55 -2.02
C VAL A 91 4.43 -16.46 -3.20
N PHE A 92 3.43 -16.58 -4.07
CA PHE A 92 3.53 -17.41 -5.27
C PHE A 92 3.86 -16.50 -6.45
N THR A 93 4.95 -16.79 -7.13
CA THR A 93 5.29 -16.04 -8.33
C THR A 93 4.75 -16.79 -9.54
N THR A 94 4.05 -16.07 -10.40
CA THR A 94 3.61 -16.63 -11.67
C THR A 94 4.63 -16.26 -12.72
N ALA A 95 5.03 -17.25 -13.53
CA ALA A 95 5.86 -17.00 -14.69
C ALA A 95 4.97 -16.38 -15.77
N GLY A 96 5.31 -15.22 -16.22
CA GLY A 96 4.51 -14.64 -17.30
C GLY A 96 4.47 -13.21 -17.31
#